data_902b2974c2ac44a67ab95e8be81c6231
#
_entry.id   902b2974c2ac44a67ab95e8be81c6231
#
_cell.length_a   1.000
_cell.length_b   1.000
_cell.length_c   1.000
_cell.angle_alpha   90.00
_cell.angle_beta   90.00
_cell.angle_gamma   90.00
#
_symmetry.space_group_name_H-M   'P 1'
#
loop_
_entity.id
_entity.type
_entity.pdbx_description
1 polymer ?
#
loop_
_entity_poly.entity_id
_entity_poly.type
_entity_poly.pdbx_seq_one_letter_code
_entity_poly.pdbx_strand_id
1 'polypeptide(L)'
;MNPITLDEKTILGAISLEKIGELIKPLRIFYKDKDFYTPDLLNGHAEIPAGVRITFETNSPIMMVEFASSQNEVEFDVVIDHERIKTVIVQPGDTSFTIDGLSNNHKKVEIYLSQQQQVLLKNVFVDENAKWEVHKSTRKKWLTYGSSITQCHAAESPSQTWPAITANELDLDLICLGYSGQCQYEPMVARTIRDTPVDFISLSAGINIYGGDCYNHRTFQAIIIGFIKIIREKQPRVPIVLSSPIYGTFREDTPNLVGLTLIKMREQVKEIVEIFRKNGDESIFYVNGLDILSAEHENLLPDGLHPDADGYKLMGRKFAAAFKPYFKKDNVFSY
;
A
#
# COMPACT_ATOMS: atom_id res chain seq x y z
N MET A 1 -5.44 25.54 -20.84
CA MET A 1 -4.66 24.87 -19.78
C MET A 1 -3.63 23.94 -20.41
N ASN A 2 -2.45 23.78 -19.79
CA ASN A 2 -1.38 22.91 -20.27
C ASN A 2 -1.52 21.49 -19.70
N PRO A 3 -1.45 20.44 -20.54
CA PRO A 3 -1.56 19.07 -20.06
C PRO A 3 -0.26 18.59 -19.39
N ILE A 4 -0.41 17.78 -18.35
CA ILE A 4 0.66 17.01 -17.72
C ILE A 4 0.69 15.62 -18.38
N THR A 5 1.89 15.15 -18.72
CA THR A 5 2.05 13.79 -19.24
C THR A 5 1.78 12.78 -18.12
N LEU A 6 0.82 11.88 -18.31
CA LEU A 6 0.54 10.77 -17.40
C LEU A 6 1.28 9.51 -17.86
N ASP A 7 2.31 9.13 -17.14
CA ASP A 7 3.14 7.95 -17.39
C ASP A 7 3.74 7.42 -16.06
N GLU A 8 4.64 6.46 -16.12
CA GLU A 8 5.29 5.86 -14.96
C GLU A 8 6.18 6.84 -14.17
N LYS A 9 6.46 8.04 -14.70
CA LYS A 9 7.23 9.08 -14.00
C LYS A 9 6.33 10.01 -13.20
N THR A 10 5.08 10.14 -13.58
CA THR A 10 4.09 11.00 -12.93
C THR A 10 3.05 10.22 -12.14
N ILE A 11 2.80 8.94 -12.44
CA ILE A 11 1.91 8.06 -11.66
C ILE A 11 2.78 7.14 -10.82
N LEU A 12 2.97 7.50 -9.55
CA LEU A 12 3.80 6.75 -8.61
C LEU A 12 2.97 5.79 -7.76
N GLY A 13 3.57 4.69 -7.32
CA GLY A 13 2.92 3.67 -6.48
C GLY A 13 2.20 2.58 -7.26
N ALA A 14 1.99 2.72 -8.57
CA ALA A 14 1.52 1.66 -9.44
C ALA A 14 2.66 0.69 -9.83
N ILE A 15 2.33 -0.57 -10.06
CA ILE A 15 3.26 -1.58 -10.60
C ILE A 15 3.30 -1.53 -12.12
N SER A 16 2.16 -1.25 -12.75
CA SER A 16 2.06 -1.05 -14.21
C SER A 16 0.88 -0.15 -14.55
N LEU A 17 0.86 0.33 -15.78
CA LEU A 17 -0.22 1.16 -16.33
C LEU A 17 -0.85 0.44 -17.52
N GLU A 18 -2.17 0.21 -17.46
CA GLU A 18 -2.95 -0.29 -18.60
C GLU A 18 -3.53 0.88 -19.38
N LYS A 19 -3.30 0.93 -20.71
CA LYS A 19 -3.90 1.92 -21.60
C LYS A 19 -5.19 1.37 -22.20
N ILE A 20 -6.31 2.07 -22.00
CA ILE A 20 -7.64 1.73 -22.51
C ILE A 20 -8.13 2.91 -23.36
N GLY A 21 -7.78 2.91 -24.64
CA GLY A 21 -8.01 4.08 -25.49
C GLY A 21 -7.24 5.30 -24.98
N GLU A 22 -7.95 6.37 -24.62
CA GLU A 22 -7.38 7.60 -24.03
C GLU A 22 -7.22 7.53 -22.51
N LEU A 23 -7.68 6.43 -21.88
CA LEU A 23 -7.68 6.29 -20.44
C LEU A 23 -6.46 5.49 -19.96
N ILE A 24 -6.01 5.80 -18.76
CA ILE A 24 -4.92 5.10 -18.08
C ILE A 24 -5.47 4.51 -16.78
N LYS A 25 -5.35 3.19 -16.64
CA LYS A 25 -5.68 2.47 -15.42
C LYS A 25 -4.40 2.09 -14.69
N PRO A 26 -4.12 2.66 -13.51
CA PRO A 26 -3.03 2.20 -12.67
C PRO A 26 -3.34 0.81 -12.10
N LEU A 27 -2.37 -0.10 -12.20
CA LEU A 27 -2.48 -1.47 -11.67
C LEU A 27 -1.43 -1.70 -10.58
N ARG A 28 -1.80 -2.46 -9.56
CA ARG A 28 -0.89 -2.88 -8.49
C ARG A 28 -0.32 -4.30 -8.69
N ILE A 29 -0.40 -4.79 -9.93
CA ILE A 29 0.25 -6.00 -10.47
C ILE A 29 0.85 -5.68 -11.83
N PHE A 30 1.73 -6.54 -12.35
CA PHE A 30 2.15 -6.43 -13.75
C PHE A 30 1.00 -6.83 -14.68
N TYR A 31 0.60 -5.94 -15.57
CA TYR A 31 -0.47 -6.18 -16.54
C TYR A 31 -0.24 -7.43 -17.39
N LYS A 32 1.00 -7.66 -17.82
CA LYS A 32 1.39 -8.83 -18.63
C LYS A 32 1.17 -10.17 -17.94
N ASP A 33 1.09 -10.18 -16.61
CA ASP A 33 0.96 -11.39 -15.79
C ASP A 33 -0.47 -11.55 -15.22
N LYS A 34 -1.42 -10.68 -15.63
CA LYS A 34 -2.78 -10.59 -15.08
C LYS A 34 -3.51 -11.94 -15.05
N ASP A 35 -3.36 -12.73 -16.11
CA ASP A 35 -4.05 -14.03 -16.26
C ASP A 35 -3.50 -15.13 -15.31
N PHE A 36 -2.34 -14.91 -14.69
CA PHE A 36 -1.75 -15.84 -13.74
C PHE A 36 -2.18 -15.60 -12.28
N TYR A 37 -2.92 -14.53 -12.02
CA TYR A 37 -3.46 -14.25 -10.69
C TYR A 37 -4.85 -14.88 -10.56
N THR A 38 -4.92 -15.94 -9.78
CA THR A 38 -6.15 -16.66 -9.46
C THR A 38 -6.32 -16.71 -7.94
N PRO A 39 -7.52 -16.61 -7.41
CA PRO A 39 -8.80 -16.36 -8.09
C PRO A 39 -8.92 -14.90 -8.58
N ASP A 40 -9.89 -14.65 -9.47
CA ASP A 40 -10.14 -13.36 -10.13
C ASP A 40 -10.32 -12.16 -9.18
N LEU A 41 -10.68 -12.38 -7.94
CA LEU A 41 -10.87 -11.34 -6.93
C LEU A 41 -9.60 -10.53 -6.67
N LEU A 42 -8.41 -11.13 -6.71
CA LEU A 42 -7.14 -10.41 -6.55
C LEU A 42 -6.97 -9.38 -7.67
N ASN A 43 -7.30 -9.73 -8.92
CA ASN A 43 -7.23 -8.81 -10.05
C ASN A 43 -8.13 -7.58 -9.83
N GLY A 44 -9.37 -7.76 -9.35
CA GLY A 44 -10.27 -6.67 -9.03
C GLY A 44 -9.70 -5.71 -7.98
N HIS A 45 -9.12 -6.26 -6.91
CA HIS A 45 -8.46 -5.43 -5.90
C HIS A 45 -7.18 -4.78 -6.42
N ALA A 46 -6.43 -5.40 -7.31
CA ALA A 46 -5.23 -4.83 -7.92
C ALA A 46 -5.52 -3.64 -8.84
N GLU A 47 -6.75 -3.52 -9.35
CA GLU A 47 -7.23 -2.40 -10.16
C GLU A 47 -7.68 -1.19 -9.31
N ILE A 48 -7.83 -1.35 -7.98
CA ILE A 48 -8.10 -0.25 -7.04
C ILE A 48 -6.76 0.40 -6.68
N PRO A 49 -6.56 1.70 -6.95
CA PRO A 49 -5.23 2.33 -6.86
C PRO A 49 -4.86 2.79 -5.45
N ALA A 50 -5.03 1.95 -4.42
CA ALA A 50 -4.65 2.26 -3.05
C ALA A 50 -3.15 2.61 -2.94
N GLY A 51 -2.83 3.81 -2.43
CA GLY A 51 -1.47 4.33 -2.31
C GLY A 51 -0.85 4.82 -3.62
N VAL A 52 -1.56 4.71 -4.75
CA VAL A 52 -1.15 5.30 -6.04
C VAL A 52 -1.46 6.78 -6.04
N ARG A 53 -0.55 7.57 -6.61
CA ARG A 53 -0.68 9.01 -6.66
C ARG A 53 -0.09 9.61 -7.94
N ILE A 54 -0.68 10.70 -8.44
CA ILE A 54 -0.10 11.52 -9.50
C ILE A 54 0.82 12.52 -8.82
N THR A 55 2.08 12.60 -9.26
CA THR A 55 3.10 13.44 -8.62
C THR A 55 3.83 14.27 -9.65
N PHE A 56 3.90 15.58 -9.43
CA PHE A 56 4.61 16.54 -10.27
C PHE A 56 4.94 17.82 -9.48
N GLU A 57 5.77 18.65 -10.06
CA GLU A 57 6.07 19.98 -9.51
C GLU A 57 5.50 21.07 -10.43
N THR A 58 4.97 22.14 -9.85
CA THR A 58 4.36 23.23 -10.61
C THR A 58 4.26 24.52 -9.79
N ASN A 59 4.15 25.65 -10.49
CA ASN A 59 3.76 26.93 -9.91
C ASN A 59 2.31 27.31 -10.26
N SER A 60 1.50 26.37 -10.72
CA SER A 60 0.11 26.65 -11.12
C SER A 60 -0.78 26.99 -9.92
N PRO A 61 -1.59 28.05 -10.01
CA PRO A 61 -2.63 28.35 -9.02
C PRO A 61 -3.90 27.52 -9.18
N ILE A 62 -4.02 26.79 -10.29
CA ILE A 62 -5.22 25.97 -10.63
C ILE A 62 -4.80 24.69 -11.31
N MET A 63 -5.49 23.60 -10.99
CA MET A 63 -5.31 22.29 -11.62
C MET A 63 -6.67 21.68 -11.92
N MET A 64 -6.78 20.92 -13.00
CA MET A 64 -7.94 20.12 -13.35
C MET A 64 -7.53 18.67 -13.58
N VAL A 65 -8.28 17.75 -13.02
CA VAL A 65 -8.09 16.30 -13.20
C VAL A 65 -9.30 15.74 -13.93
N GLU A 66 -9.08 15.05 -15.05
CA GLU A 66 -10.11 14.34 -15.82
C GLU A 66 -9.93 12.83 -15.67
N PHE A 67 -11.05 12.12 -15.55
CA PHE A 67 -11.13 10.67 -15.39
C PHE A 67 -12.44 10.13 -15.99
N ALA A 68 -12.55 8.83 -16.16
CA ALA A 68 -13.81 8.20 -16.54
C ALA A 68 -14.81 8.26 -15.37
N SER A 69 -16.08 8.46 -15.65
CA SER A 69 -17.14 8.47 -14.63
C SER A 69 -17.21 7.12 -13.90
N SER A 70 -17.50 7.19 -12.61
CA SER A 70 -17.78 6.03 -11.75
C SER A 70 -19.27 5.90 -11.46
N GLN A 71 -19.71 4.72 -11.07
CA GLN A 71 -21.07 4.49 -10.53
C GLN A 71 -21.16 4.80 -9.03
N ASN A 72 -20.02 4.96 -8.36
CA ASN A 72 -19.91 5.24 -6.94
C ASN A 72 -19.16 6.56 -6.73
N GLU A 73 -19.30 7.14 -5.53
CA GLU A 73 -18.43 8.22 -5.09
C GLU A 73 -16.96 7.79 -5.14
N VAL A 74 -16.09 8.69 -5.57
CA VAL A 74 -14.63 8.48 -5.63
C VAL A 74 -13.92 9.60 -4.89
N GLU A 75 -13.03 9.24 -4.00
CA GLU A 75 -12.25 10.19 -3.21
C GLU A 75 -10.84 10.37 -3.78
N PHE A 76 -10.38 11.62 -3.76
CA PHE A 76 -9.02 12.01 -4.08
C PHE A 76 -8.49 12.92 -2.98
N ASP A 77 -7.25 12.74 -2.56
CA ASP A 77 -6.58 13.71 -1.70
C ASP A 77 -5.59 14.54 -2.51
N VAL A 78 -5.62 15.85 -2.32
CA VAL A 78 -4.63 16.77 -2.85
C VAL A 78 -3.67 17.13 -1.71
N VAL A 79 -2.41 16.76 -1.90
CA VAL A 79 -1.32 17.00 -0.96
C VAL A 79 -0.31 17.93 -1.63
N ILE A 80 0.06 19.01 -0.96
CA ILE A 80 1.07 19.97 -1.41
C ILE A 80 2.16 20.04 -0.36
N ASP A 81 3.41 19.83 -0.78
CA ASP A 81 4.59 19.90 0.08
C ASP A 81 4.40 19.14 1.40
N HIS A 82 3.86 17.91 1.31
CA HIS A 82 3.53 16.98 2.42
C HIS A 82 2.26 17.29 3.23
N GLU A 83 1.58 18.40 2.96
CA GLU A 83 0.35 18.76 3.66
C GLU A 83 -0.87 18.43 2.81
N ARG A 84 -1.82 17.67 3.38
CA ARG A 84 -3.14 17.44 2.76
C ARG A 84 -3.93 18.74 2.82
N ILE A 85 -4.13 19.37 1.67
CA ILE A 85 -4.87 20.63 1.58
C ILE A 85 -6.36 20.44 1.32
N LYS A 86 -6.75 19.32 0.68
CA LYS A 86 -8.15 19.04 0.35
C LYS A 86 -8.38 17.55 0.08
N THR A 87 -9.50 17.04 0.55
CA THR A 87 -10.13 15.81 0.06
C THR A 87 -11.25 16.20 -0.91
N VAL A 88 -11.21 15.68 -2.13
CA VAL A 88 -12.22 15.89 -3.16
C VAL A 88 -13.05 14.62 -3.27
N ILE A 89 -14.35 14.73 -3.05
CA ILE A 89 -15.32 13.66 -3.27
C ILE A 89 -16.07 13.98 -4.56
N VAL A 90 -15.89 13.15 -5.58
CA VAL A 90 -16.62 13.26 -6.85
C VAL A 90 -17.82 12.34 -6.83
N GLN A 91 -18.93 12.84 -7.36
CA GLN A 91 -20.19 12.11 -7.37
C GLN A 91 -20.30 11.17 -8.57
N PRO A 92 -21.17 10.14 -8.50
CA PRO A 92 -21.46 9.29 -9.65
C PRO A 92 -21.82 10.11 -10.89
N GLY A 93 -21.13 9.84 -12.00
CA GLY A 93 -21.31 10.56 -13.25
C GLY A 93 -20.34 11.71 -13.50
N ASP A 94 -19.67 12.22 -12.47
CA ASP A 94 -18.63 13.23 -12.64
C ASP A 94 -17.44 12.65 -13.43
N THR A 95 -16.83 13.50 -14.25
CA THR A 95 -15.66 13.15 -15.09
C THR A 95 -14.45 14.04 -14.86
N SER A 96 -14.57 15.03 -14.00
CA SER A 96 -13.47 15.92 -13.65
C SER A 96 -13.72 16.64 -12.33
N PHE A 97 -12.64 17.15 -11.76
CA PHE A 97 -12.67 18.16 -10.70
C PHE A 97 -11.57 19.21 -10.90
N THR A 98 -11.78 20.35 -10.29
CA THR A 98 -10.83 21.48 -10.31
C THR A 98 -10.41 21.86 -8.90
N ILE A 99 -9.13 22.14 -8.73
CA ILE A 99 -8.54 22.73 -7.55
C ILE A 99 -8.01 24.10 -7.94
N ASP A 100 -8.47 25.14 -7.30
CA ASP A 100 -8.11 26.53 -7.51
C ASP A 100 -7.63 27.19 -6.21
N GLY A 101 -7.20 28.45 -6.31
CA GLY A 101 -6.73 29.23 -5.17
C GLY A 101 -5.40 28.77 -4.59
N LEU A 102 -4.62 28.00 -5.35
CA LEU A 102 -3.29 27.59 -4.92
C LEU A 102 -2.27 28.74 -5.06
N SER A 103 -1.17 28.65 -4.31
CA SER A 103 -0.04 29.57 -4.43
C SER A 103 0.56 29.51 -5.84
N ASN A 104 1.05 30.66 -6.35
CA ASN A 104 1.85 30.73 -7.56
C ASN A 104 3.34 30.34 -7.34
N ASN A 105 3.72 29.97 -6.11
CA ASN A 105 5.05 29.47 -5.82
C ASN A 105 5.23 28.07 -6.39
N HIS A 106 6.47 27.73 -6.71
CA HIS A 106 6.85 26.37 -7.04
C HIS A 106 6.55 25.43 -5.86
N LYS A 107 5.90 24.31 -6.14
CA LYS A 107 5.43 23.35 -5.13
C LYS A 107 5.35 21.95 -5.71
N LYS A 108 5.55 20.96 -4.87
CA LYS A 108 5.27 19.56 -5.16
C LYS A 108 3.79 19.27 -4.94
N VAL A 109 3.17 18.66 -5.93
CA VAL A 109 1.79 18.21 -5.86
C VAL A 109 1.75 16.68 -5.88
N GLU A 110 0.98 16.10 -4.98
CA GLU A 110 0.64 14.68 -4.98
C GLU A 110 -0.89 14.55 -4.93
N ILE A 111 -1.48 13.92 -5.95
CA ILE A 111 -2.92 13.63 -6.00
C ILE A 111 -3.10 12.15 -5.74
N TYR A 112 -3.44 11.78 -4.49
CA TYR A 112 -3.69 10.39 -4.12
C TYR A 112 -5.01 9.93 -4.69
N LEU A 113 -5.00 8.76 -5.32
CA LEU A 113 -6.16 8.09 -5.88
C LEU A 113 -6.88 7.26 -4.84
N SER A 114 -8.16 6.97 -5.07
CA SER A 114 -9.01 6.23 -4.15
C SER A 114 -8.45 4.87 -3.75
N GLN A 115 -8.52 4.54 -2.47
CA GLN A 115 -8.25 3.20 -1.94
C GLN A 115 -9.48 2.27 -1.96
N GLN A 116 -10.62 2.79 -2.44
CA GLN A 116 -11.89 2.07 -2.43
C GLN A 116 -12.42 1.74 -3.82
N GLN A 117 -12.17 2.62 -4.79
CA GLN A 117 -12.75 2.54 -6.13
C GLN A 117 -11.67 2.52 -7.21
N GLN A 118 -11.96 1.86 -8.33
CA GLN A 118 -11.14 1.97 -9.53
C GLN A 118 -11.16 3.41 -10.05
N VAL A 119 -10.01 3.86 -10.56
CA VAL A 119 -9.87 5.17 -11.18
C VAL A 119 -9.21 4.99 -12.56
N LEU A 120 -9.90 5.43 -13.60
CA LEU A 120 -9.35 5.49 -14.96
C LEU A 120 -9.05 6.96 -15.27
N LEU A 121 -7.79 7.32 -15.23
CA LEU A 121 -7.32 8.69 -15.48
C LEU A 121 -7.39 9.01 -16.97
N LYS A 122 -7.75 10.26 -17.30
CA LYS A 122 -7.75 10.76 -18.67
C LYS A 122 -6.66 11.82 -18.87
N ASN A 123 -6.77 12.94 -18.18
CA ASN A 123 -5.83 14.04 -18.27
C ASN A 123 -5.64 14.72 -16.90
N VAL A 124 -4.51 15.40 -16.76
CA VAL A 124 -4.31 16.42 -15.71
C VAL A 124 -3.81 17.68 -16.38
N PHE A 125 -4.35 18.81 -16.00
CA PHE A 125 -4.01 20.10 -16.56
C PHE A 125 -3.60 21.09 -15.48
N VAL A 126 -2.70 21.99 -15.86
CA VAL A 126 -2.30 23.17 -15.07
C VAL A 126 -2.63 24.44 -15.86
N ASP A 127 -2.54 25.61 -15.22
CA ASP A 127 -2.72 26.90 -15.90
C ASP A 127 -1.84 27.02 -17.15
N GLU A 128 -2.32 27.70 -18.17
CA GLU A 128 -1.61 27.85 -19.44
C GLU A 128 -0.27 28.61 -19.32
N ASN A 129 -0.17 29.49 -18.33
CA ASN A 129 1.05 30.27 -18.05
C ASN A 129 1.96 29.62 -17.02
N ALA A 130 1.49 28.51 -16.39
CA ALA A 130 2.27 27.81 -15.39
C ALA A 130 3.27 26.85 -16.05
N LYS A 131 4.38 26.65 -15.33
CA LYS A 131 5.35 25.59 -15.65
C LYS A 131 5.06 24.36 -14.81
N TRP A 132 5.36 23.21 -15.36
CA TRP A 132 5.37 21.95 -14.62
C TRP A 132 6.57 21.09 -15.01
N GLU A 133 6.99 20.23 -14.11
CA GLU A 133 8.04 19.25 -14.35
C GLU A 133 7.80 17.95 -13.57
N VAL A 134 8.43 16.89 -14.03
CA VAL A 134 8.38 15.61 -13.33
C VAL A 134 9.13 15.72 -12.01
N HIS A 135 8.47 15.39 -10.91
CA HIS A 135 9.13 15.31 -9.60
C HIS A 135 10.18 14.20 -9.60
N LYS A 136 11.44 14.56 -9.35
CA LYS A 136 12.55 13.61 -9.22
C LYS A 136 12.69 13.19 -7.76
N SER A 137 11.99 12.14 -7.38
CA SER A 137 12.09 11.62 -6.02
C SER A 137 13.50 11.10 -5.71
N THR A 138 14.02 11.49 -4.55
CA THR A 138 15.24 10.94 -3.93
C THR A 138 14.88 10.03 -2.75
N ARG A 139 13.59 9.81 -2.51
CA ARG A 139 13.09 9.01 -1.41
C ARG A 139 13.38 7.53 -1.62
N LYS A 140 13.56 6.80 -0.53
CA LYS A 140 13.66 5.35 -0.56
C LYS A 140 12.29 4.74 -0.91
N LYS A 141 12.28 3.75 -1.79
CA LYS A 141 11.07 3.04 -2.19
C LYS A 141 10.71 1.99 -1.14
N TRP A 142 9.51 2.06 -0.65
CA TRP A 142 8.94 1.09 0.28
C TRP A 142 7.74 0.37 -0.36
N LEU A 143 7.79 -0.95 -0.39
CA LEU A 143 6.67 -1.79 -0.78
C LEU A 143 6.07 -2.47 0.46
N THR A 144 4.74 -2.32 0.61
CA THR A 144 3.99 -3.04 1.65
C THR A 144 2.99 -4.00 1.02
N TYR A 145 2.92 -5.24 1.55
CA TYR A 145 1.95 -6.26 1.13
C TYR A 145 1.08 -6.68 2.32
N GLY A 146 -0.22 -6.81 2.09
CA GLY A 146 -1.17 -7.21 3.13
C GLY A 146 -2.61 -7.31 2.64
N SER A 147 -3.51 -7.39 3.59
CA SER A 147 -4.96 -7.59 3.43
C SER A 147 -5.75 -6.29 3.20
N SER A 148 -7.07 -6.33 3.46
CA SER A 148 -7.95 -5.17 3.58
C SER A 148 -7.44 -4.13 4.60
N ILE A 149 -6.77 -4.59 5.67
CA ILE A 149 -6.18 -3.72 6.67
C ILE A 149 -5.02 -2.90 6.06
N THR A 150 -4.32 -3.42 5.05
CA THR A 150 -3.27 -2.69 4.32
C THR A 150 -3.84 -1.85 3.16
N GLN A 151 -4.93 -2.29 2.54
CA GLN A 151 -5.67 -1.48 1.55
C GLN A 151 -6.39 -0.31 2.21
N CYS A 152 -6.79 -0.43 3.49
CA CYS A 152 -7.40 0.61 4.33
C CYS A 152 -8.73 1.14 3.81
N HIS A 153 -9.68 0.25 3.49
CA HIS A 153 -10.99 0.66 2.95
C HIS A 153 -11.70 1.70 3.84
N ALA A 154 -11.63 1.57 5.17
CA ALA A 154 -12.28 2.47 6.14
C ALA A 154 -11.37 3.63 6.64
N ALA A 155 -10.26 3.93 5.96
CA ALA A 155 -9.48 5.12 6.25
C ALA A 155 -10.28 6.40 5.94
N GLU A 156 -9.95 7.50 6.63
CA GLU A 156 -10.63 8.78 6.45
C GLU A 156 -10.58 9.28 5.00
N SER A 157 -9.46 9.05 4.31
CA SER A 157 -9.26 9.44 2.91
C SER A 157 -8.01 8.76 2.34
N PRO A 158 -7.73 8.86 1.02
CA PRO A 158 -6.62 8.14 0.38
C PRO A 158 -5.23 8.38 0.99
N SER A 159 -4.90 9.61 1.41
CA SER A 159 -3.62 9.91 2.04
C SER A 159 -3.60 9.64 3.56
N GLN A 160 -4.73 9.26 4.14
CA GLN A 160 -4.89 8.92 5.56
C GLN A 160 -4.92 7.41 5.83
N THR A 161 -4.58 6.61 4.83
CA THR A 161 -4.30 5.19 5.01
C THR A 161 -3.03 5.01 5.85
N TRP A 162 -2.94 3.94 6.67
CA TRP A 162 -1.74 3.73 7.50
C TRP A 162 -0.45 3.63 6.66
N PRO A 163 -0.44 3.04 5.43
CA PRO A 163 0.77 3.05 4.61
C PRO A 163 1.15 4.46 4.14
N ALA A 164 0.16 5.29 3.76
CA ALA A 164 0.44 6.65 3.32
C ALA A 164 0.97 7.52 4.46
N ILE A 165 0.39 7.41 5.67
CA ILE A 165 0.87 8.11 6.88
C ILE A 165 2.31 7.67 7.21
N THR A 166 2.57 6.35 7.23
CA THR A 166 3.92 5.82 7.49
C THR A 166 4.92 6.33 6.46
N ALA A 167 4.55 6.33 5.17
CA ALA A 167 5.41 6.82 4.10
C ALA A 167 5.72 8.32 4.23
N ASN A 168 4.73 9.11 4.60
CA ASN A 168 4.90 10.54 4.84
C ASN A 168 5.83 10.83 6.04
N GLU A 169 5.62 10.14 7.18
CA GLU A 169 6.43 10.32 8.39
C GLU A 169 7.90 9.89 8.21
N LEU A 170 8.16 8.89 7.36
CA LEU A 170 9.50 8.36 7.11
C LEU A 170 10.15 8.86 5.82
N ASP A 171 9.49 9.76 5.10
CA ASP A 171 9.92 10.29 3.80
C ASP A 171 10.23 9.18 2.78
N LEU A 172 9.22 8.32 2.52
CA LEU A 172 9.32 7.16 1.63
C LEU A 172 8.43 7.28 0.41
N ASP A 173 8.83 6.65 -0.70
CA ASP A 173 7.99 6.40 -1.86
C ASP A 173 7.24 5.08 -1.67
N LEU A 174 5.93 5.19 -1.43
CA LEU A 174 5.04 4.06 -1.17
C LEU A 174 4.66 3.31 -2.44
N ILE A 175 4.72 1.98 -2.38
CA ILE A 175 4.04 1.01 -3.25
C ILE A 175 3.17 0.14 -2.35
N CYS A 176 1.84 0.27 -2.44
CA CYS A 176 0.91 -0.44 -1.57
C CYS A 176 0.27 -1.63 -2.30
N LEU A 177 0.60 -2.85 -1.88
CA LEU A 177 0.00 -4.09 -2.34
C LEU A 177 -0.97 -4.66 -1.28
N GLY A 178 -1.83 -3.79 -0.74
CA GLY A 178 -2.95 -4.20 0.10
C GLY A 178 -4.06 -4.76 -0.77
N TYR A 179 -4.40 -6.05 -0.63
CA TYR A 179 -5.47 -6.70 -1.39
C TYR A 179 -6.53 -7.24 -0.43
N SER A 180 -7.69 -6.58 -0.40
CA SER A 180 -8.79 -6.92 0.50
C SER A 180 -9.25 -8.37 0.31
N GLY A 181 -9.22 -9.18 1.39
CA GLY A 181 -9.58 -10.59 1.32
C GLY A 181 -8.57 -11.51 0.63
N GLN A 182 -7.54 -10.96 -0.07
CA GLN A 182 -6.69 -11.70 -1.00
C GLN A 182 -5.22 -11.81 -0.58
N CYS A 183 -4.88 -11.48 0.67
CA CYS A 183 -3.51 -11.63 1.18
C CYS A 183 -3.27 -13.09 1.62
N GLN A 184 -3.07 -13.98 0.67
CA GLN A 184 -2.90 -15.42 0.89
C GLN A 184 -1.49 -15.93 0.53
N TYR A 185 -0.56 -15.01 0.29
CA TYR A 185 0.83 -15.34 -0.01
C TYR A 185 1.02 -16.16 -1.30
N GLU A 186 0.25 -15.83 -2.33
CA GLU A 186 0.33 -16.49 -3.64
C GLU A 186 1.70 -16.27 -4.31
N PRO A 187 2.26 -17.29 -4.98
CA PRO A 187 3.57 -17.19 -5.63
C PRO A 187 3.67 -16.08 -6.67
N MET A 188 2.57 -15.72 -7.35
CA MET A 188 2.59 -14.65 -8.35
C MET A 188 2.75 -13.27 -7.73
N VAL A 189 2.18 -13.03 -6.53
CA VAL A 189 2.42 -11.81 -5.78
C VAL A 189 3.89 -11.75 -5.31
N ALA A 190 4.45 -12.86 -4.85
CA ALA A 190 5.87 -12.95 -4.51
C ALA A 190 6.77 -12.57 -5.70
N ARG A 191 6.41 -13.02 -6.93
CA ARG A 191 7.13 -12.65 -8.15
C ARG A 191 6.99 -11.17 -8.48
N THR A 192 5.81 -10.58 -8.29
CA THR A 192 5.61 -9.14 -8.46
C THR A 192 6.53 -8.35 -7.51
N ILE A 193 6.56 -8.71 -6.22
CA ILE A 193 7.45 -8.08 -5.25
C ILE A 193 8.91 -8.30 -5.63
N ARG A 194 9.30 -9.53 -6.00
CA ARG A 194 10.65 -9.87 -6.43
C ARG A 194 11.14 -9.00 -7.59
N ASP A 195 10.25 -8.76 -8.56
CA ASP A 195 10.57 -8.09 -9.83
C ASP A 195 10.34 -6.56 -9.77
N THR A 196 9.95 -6.03 -8.61
CA THR A 196 9.79 -4.60 -8.31
C THR A 196 10.94 -4.14 -7.43
N PRO A 197 11.98 -3.48 -7.97
CA PRO A 197 13.13 -3.02 -7.17
C PRO A 197 12.72 -1.96 -6.15
N VAL A 198 12.99 -2.23 -4.88
CA VAL A 198 12.69 -1.33 -3.75
C VAL A 198 13.80 -1.35 -2.70
N ASP A 199 13.79 -0.37 -1.79
CA ASP A 199 14.78 -0.25 -0.72
C ASP A 199 14.32 -0.91 0.60
N PHE A 200 13.00 -1.18 0.73
CA PHE A 200 12.41 -1.75 1.94
C PHE A 200 11.11 -2.48 1.61
N ILE A 201 10.87 -3.59 2.28
CA ILE A 201 9.64 -4.40 2.12
C ILE A 201 9.02 -4.64 3.50
N SER A 202 7.71 -4.47 3.62
CA SER A 202 6.93 -4.96 4.76
C SER A 202 5.83 -5.91 4.30
N LEU A 203 5.69 -7.03 5.01
CA LEU A 203 4.73 -8.09 4.72
C LEU A 203 3.87 -8.32 5.95
N SER A 204 2.54 -8.18 5.81
CA SER A 204 1.58 -8.50 6.88
C SER A 204 0.99 -9.89 6.65
N ALA A 205 1.08 -10.78 7.64
CA ALA A 205 0.69 -12.18 7.49
C ALA A 205 -0.47 -12.55 8.41
N GLY A 206 -1.38 -13.38 7.89
CA GLY A 206 -2.27 -14.22 8.70
C GLY A 206 -3.76 -14.00 8.50
N ILE A 207 -4.28 -12.79 8.54
CA ILE A 207 -5.73 -12.57 8.70
C ILE A 207 -6.58 -13.13 7.54
N ASN A 208 -6.17 -12.97 6.28
CA ASN A 208 -6.93 -13.56 5.17
C ASN A 208 -6.72 -15.07 5.06
N ILE A 209 -5.60 -15.58 5.54
CA ILE A 209 -5.36 -17.02 5.66
C ILE A 209 -6.28 -17.62 6.74
N TYR A 210 -6.43 -16.92 7.89
CA TYR A 210 -7.38 -17.30 8.93
C TYR A 210 -8.81 -17.28 8.39
N GLY A 211 -9.24 -16.19 7.77
CA GLY A 211 -10.61 -16.01 7.29
C GLY A 211 -10.97 -16.89 6.08
N GLY A 212 -9.99 -17.30 5.29
CA GLY A 212 -10.18 -18.15 4.11
C GLY A 212 -10.02 -19.64 4.38
N ASP A 213 -9.64 -20.07 5.59
CA ASP A 213 -9.38 -21.47 5.96
C ASP A 213 -8.42 -22.20 5.00
N CYS A 214 -7.57 -21.47 4.29
CA CYS A 214 -6.83 -21.98 3.14
C CYS A 214 -5.56 -22.75 3.51
N TYR A 215 -4.96 -22.49 4.68
CA TYR A 215 -3.76 -23.18 5.15
C TYR A 215 -3.91 -23.62 6.60
N ASN A 216 -3.48 -24.84 6.89
CA ASN A 216 -3.41 -25.38 8.24
C ASN A 216 -2.05 -25.07 8.89
N HIS A 217 -1.85 -25.49 10.13
CA HIS A 217 -0.63 -25.29 10.90
C HIS A 217 0.65 -25.69 10.15
N ARG A 218 0.65 -26.79 9.38
CA ARG A 218 1.82 -27.26 8.63
C ARG A 218 2.11 -26.40 7.40
N THR A 219 1.08 -25.97 6.69
CA THR A 219 1.22 -25.28 5.39
C THR A 219 1.38 -23.77 5.53
N PHE A 220 0.95 -23.18 6.64
CA PHE A 220 1.05 -21.75 6.90
C PHE A 220 2.50 -21.26 6.90
N GLN A 221 3.40 -21.91 7.64
CA GLN A 221 4.81 -21.55 7.60
C GLN A 221 5.44 -21.81 6.23
N ALA A 222 5.12 -22.95 5.61
CA ALA A 222 5.71 -23.33 4.34
C ALA A 222 5.41 -22.34 3.23
N ILE A 223 4.17 -21.82 3.13
CA ILE A 223 3.81 -20.86 2.09
C ILE A 223 4.52 -19.52 2.29
N ILE A 224 4.60 -19.01 3.52
CA ILE A 224 5.28 -17.73 3.82
C ILE A 224 6.78 -17.85 3.57
N ILE A 225 7.41 -18.95 3.99
CA ILE A 225 8.83 -19.23 3.71
C ILE A 225 9.06 -19.24 2.20
N GLY A 226 8.25 -19.99 1.44
CA GLY A 226 8.35 -20.05 -0.02
C GLY A 226 8.20 -18.68 -0.68
N PHE A 227 7.23 -17.88 -0.24
CA PHE A 227 6.99 -16.51 -0.69
C PHE A 227 8.23 -15.62 -0.49
N ILE A 228 8.81 -15.62 0.71
CA ILE A 228 10.01 -14.82 1.02
C ILE A 228 11.21 -15.34 0.21
N LYS A 229 11.37 -16.65 0.03
CA LYS A 229 12.44 -17.21 -0.79
C LYS A 229 12.36 -16.77 -2.24
N ILE A 230 11.16 -16.69 -2.83
CA ILE A 230 10.96 -16.12 -4.19
C ILE A 230 11.40 -14.66 -4.23
N ILE A 231 11.06 -13.84 -3.25
CA ILE A 231 11.50 -12.44 -3.19
C ILE A 231 13.04 -12.37 -3.14
N ARG A 232 13.67 -13.20 -2.31
CA ARG A 232 15.12 -13.24 -2.12
C ARG A 232 15.91 -13.64 -3.37
N GLU A 233 15.29 -14.26 -4.39
CA GLU A 233 15.95 -14.59 -5.66
C GLU A 233 16.55 -13.35 -6.36
N LYS A 234 15.88 -12.19 -6.28
CA LYS A 234 16.36 -10.94 -6.90
C LYS A 234 16.61 -9.80 -5.91
N GLN A 235 16.11 -9.91 -4.69
CA GLN A 235 16.25 -8.92 -3.63
C GLN A 235 16.90 -9.53 -2.38
N PRO A 236 18.17 -10.03 -2.50
CA PRO A 236 18.77 -10.87 -1.47
C PRO A 236 19.09 -10.13 -0.16
N ARG A 237 19.22 -8.79 -0.19
CA ARG A 237 19.61 -7.98 0.98
C ARG A 237 18.64 -6.87 1.34
N VAL A 238 17.56 -6.69 0.57
CA VAL A 238 16.55 -5.68 0.90
C VAL A 238 15.95 -6.02 2.27
N PRO A 239 15.92 -5.08 3.21
CA PRO A 239 15.26 -5.31 4.50
C PRO A 239 13.80 -5.72 4.33
N ILE A 240 13.42 -6.85 4.92
CA ILE A 240 12.05 -7.33 4.99
C ILE A 240 11.59 -7.31 6.44
N VAL A 241 10.52 -6.59 6.72
CA VAL A 241 9.79 -6.71 7.98
C VAL A 241 8.59 -7.61 7.75
N LEU A 242 8.52 -8.70 8.50
CA LEU A 242 7.37 -9.60 8.55
C LEU A 242 6.56 -9.27 9.81
N SER A 243 5.35 -8.74 9.62
CA SER A 243 4.43 -8.39 10.70
C SER A 243 3.42 -9.52 10.92
N SER A 244 3.24 -9.92 12.16
CA SER A 244 2.17 -10.84 12.54
C SER A 244 0.81 -10.12 12.63
N PRO A 245 -0.34 -10.85 12.72
CA PRO A 245 -1.65 -10.23 12.81
C PRO A 245 -1.76 -9.25 13.99
N ILE A 246 -2.42 -8.12 13.78
CA ILE A 246 -2.92 -7.26 14.85
C ILE A 246 -3.98 -8.01 15.66
N TYR A 247 -4.45 -7.43 16.78
CA TYR A 247 -5.56 -7.97 17.54
C TYR A 247 -6.82 -8.11 16.66
N GLY A 248 -7.55 -9.19 16.87
CA GLY A 248 -8.82 -9.44 16.19
C GLY A 248 -9.80 -10.10 17.15
N THR A 249 -10.86 -9.36 17.52
CA THR A 249 -11.92 -9.84 18.43
C THR A 249 -12.48 -11.19 17.97
N PHE A 250 -12.69 -12.10 18.91
CA PHE A 250 -13.19 -13.47 18.69
C PHE A 250 -12.30 -14.41 17.86
N ARG A 251 -11.10 -13.98 17.43
CA ARG A 251 -10.18 -14.74 16.57
C ARG A 251 -8.89 -15.14 17.27
N GLU A 252 -8.65 -14.55 18.46
CA GLU A 252 -7.39 -14.72 19.18
C GLU A 252 -7.14 -16.21 19.51
N ASP A 253 -8.07 -16.84 20.18
CA ASP A 253 -8.03 -18.23 20.66
C ASP A 253 -9.05 -19.15 20.00
N THR A 254 -9.96 -18.60 19.17
CA THR A 254 -10.93 -19.37 18.41
C THR A 254 -10.28 -19.98 17.17
N PRO A 255 -10.21 -21.31 17.04
CA PRO A 255 -9.66 -21.93 15.85
C PRO A 255 -10.57 -21.70 14.64
N ASN A 256 -9.97 -21.41 13.49
CA ASN A 256 -10.67 -21.48 12.22
C ASN A 256 -10.92 -22.95 11.82
N LEU A 257 -11.56 -23.22 10.69
CA LEU A 257 -11.93 -24.59 10.25
C LEU A 257 -10.71 -25.53 10.08
N VAL A 258 -9.52 -25.00 9.90
CA VAL A 258 -8.26 -25.78 9.76
C VAL A 258 -7.37 -25.73 11.01
N GLY A 259 -7.91 -25.23 12.13
CA GLY A 259 -7.29 -25.29 13.46
C GLY A 259 -6.28 -24.19 13.78
N LEU A 260 -6.22 -23.10 13.00
CA LEU A 260 -5.38 -21.93 13.29
C LEU A 260 -6.12 -20.89 14.14
N THR A 261 -5.40 -20.26 15.06
CA THR A 261 -5.82 -19.07 15.83
C THR A 261 -4.86 -17.92 15.55
N LEU A 262 -5.24 -16.67 15.84
CA LEU A 262 -4.31 -15.54 15.65
C LEU A 262 -3.11 -15.65 16.59
N ILE A 263 -3.28 -16.19 17.80
CA ILE A 263 -2.16 -16.45 18.73
C ILE A 263 -1.15 -17.39 18.07
N LYS A 264 -1.58 -18.55 17.55
CA LYS A 264 -0.71 -19.50 16.86
C LYS A 264 -0.05 -18.92 15.61
N MET A 265 -0.78 -18.11 14.86
CA MET A 265 -0.21 -17.44 13.68
C MET A 265 0.91 -16.46 14.06
N ARG A 266 0.77 -15.70 15.15
CA ARG A 266 1.84 -14.79 15.63
C ARG A 266 3.09 -15.56 16.03
N GLU A 267 2.94 -16.68 16.75
CA GLU A 267 4.04 -17.57 17.11
C GLU A 267 4.78 -18.05 15.86
N GLN A 268 4.04 -18.60 14.88
CA GLN A 268 4.63 -19.11 13.64
C GLN A 268 5.29 -18.03 12.79
N VAL A 269 4.72 -16.82 12.72
CA VAL A 269 5.34 -15.70 11.99
C VAL A 269 6.67 -15.29 12.65
N LYS A 270 6.75 -15.29 13.98
CA LYS A 270 8.00 -15.05 14.69
C LYS A 270 9.05 -16.15 14.41
N GLU A 271 8.63 -17.42 14.49
CA GLU A 271 9.49 -18.57 14.18
C GLU A 271 10.03 -18.51 12.74
N ILE A 272 9.24 -18.07 11.76
CA ILE A 272 9.71 -17.90 10.37
C ILE A 272 10.90 -16.95 10.33
N VAL A 273 10.83 -15.79 10.98
CA VAL A 273 11.93 -14.83 11.03
C VAL A 273 13.17 -15.45 11.71
N GLU A 274 12.99 -16.20 12.80
CA GLU A 274 14.07 -16.89 13.48
C GLU A 274 14.72 -17.95 12.58
N ILE A 275 13.94 -18.71 11.79
CA ILE A 275 14.44 -19.68 10.81
C ILE A 275 15.31 -18.99 9.75
N PHE A 276 14.84 -17.90 9.17
CA PHE A 276 15.62 -17.15 8.17
C PHE A 276 16.93 -16.63 8.74
N ARG A 277 16.89 -16.01 9.93
CA ARG A 277 18.08 -15.48 10.61
C ARG A 277 19.09 -16.58 10.95
N LYS A 278 18.63 -17.71 11.47
CA LYS A 278 19.48 -18.88 11.73
C LYS A 278 20.16 -19.41 10.47
N ASN A 279 19.55 -19.20 9.30
CA ASN A 279 20.07 -19.62 8.00
C ASN A 279 20.79 -18.49 7.23
N GLY A 280 21.21 -17.42 7.93
CA GLY A 280 22.09 -16.38 7.40
C GLY A 280 21.38 -15.19 6.72
N ASP A 281 20.06 -15.08 6.79
CA ASP A 281 19.34 -13.87 6.34
C ASP A 281 19.27 -12.85 7.48
N GLU A 282 20.24 -11.95 7.55
CA GLU A 282 20.31 -10.90 8.57
C GLU A 282 19.37 -9.72 8.26
N SER A 283 18.82 -9.65 7.05
CA SER A 283 17.97 -8.54 6.58
C SER A 283 16.48 -8.82 6.71
N ILE A 284 16.07 -9.76 7.56
CA ILE A 284 14.68 -10.04 7.89
C ILE A 284 14.40 -9.73 9.37
N PHE A 285 13.25 -9.10 9.63
CA PHE A 285 12.89 -8.58 10.94
C PHE A 285 11.42 -8.92 11.27
N TYR A 286 11.13 -9.05 12.56
CA TYR A 286 9.80 -9.32 13.07
C TYR A 286 9.18 -8.07 13.71
N VAL A 287 7.91 -7.81 13.39
CA VAL A 287 7.07 -6.86 14.13
C VAL A 287 5.86 -7.61 14.67
N ASN A 288 5.67 -7.55 15.98
CA ASN A 288 4.49 -8.11 16.60
C ASN A 288 3.28 -7.21 16.31
N GLY A 289 2.23 -7.78 15.71
CA GLY A 289 1.01 -7.04 15.40
C GLY A 289 0.32 -6.44 16.65
N LEU A 290 0.51 -7.05 17.81
CA LEU A 290 -0.03 -6.50 19.07
C LEU A 290 0.68 -5.23 19.54
N ASP A 291 1.91 -4.97 19.09
CA ASP A 291 2.59 -3.69 19.34
C ASP A 291 1.98 -2.56 18.48
N ILE A 292 1.32 -2.93 17.38
CA ILE A 292 0.62 -2.00 16.50
C ILE A 292 -0.80 -1.75 16.99
N LEU A 293 -1.65 -2.77 17.07
CA LEU A 293 -2.96 -2.71 17.71
C LEU A 293 -3.17 -3.96 18.56
N SER A 294 -3.35 -3.74 19.88
CA SER A 294 -3.63 -4.77 20.90
C SER A 294 -5.10 -4.74 21.31
N ALA A 295 -5.50 -5.57 22.25
CA ALA A 295 -6.84 -5.57 22.86
C ALA A 295 -7.24 -4.21 23.47
N GLU A 296 -6.26 -3.40 23.92
CA GLU A 296 -6.51 -2.05 24.45
C GLU A 296 -7.11 -1.10 23.41
N HIS A 297 -6.98 -1.45 22.11
CA HIS A 297 -7.47 -0.66 20.98
C HIS A 297 -8.72 -1.27 20.32
N GLU A 298 -9.42 -2.19 21.02
CA GLU A 298 -10.60 -2.88 20.48
C GLU A 298 -11.72 -1.89 20.06
N ASN A 299 -11.83 -0.77 20.76
CA ASN A 299 -12.76 0.29 20.42
C ASN A 299 -12.50 0.96 19.04
N LEU A 300 -11.33 0.77 18.46
CA LEU A 300 -10.96 1.23 17.12
C LEU A 300 -11.25 0.16 16.03
N LEU A 301 -11.84 -0.97 16.40
CA LEU A 301 -12.18 -2.09 15.52
C LEU A 301 -13.70 -2.31 15.52
N PRO A 302 -14.48 -1.47 14.80
CA PRO A 302 -15.95 -1.50 14.89
C PRO A 302 -16.61 -2.82 14.49
N ASP A 303 -15.95 -3.62 13.64
CA ASP A 303 -16.39 -4.98 13.28
C ASP A 303 -15.55 -6.09 13.97
N GLY A 304 -14.73 -5.71 14.94
CA GLY A 304 -13.82 -6.60 15.66
C GLY A 304 -12.61 -7.05 14.83
N LEU A 305 -12.33 -6.40 13.69
CA LEU A 305 -11.24 -6.77 12.78
C LEU A 305 -10.60 -5.57 12.08
N HIS A 306 -11.40 -4.77 11.40
CA HIS A 306 -10.91 -3.66 10.58
C HIS A 306 -10.84 -2.38 11.42
N PRO A 307 -9.68 -1.71 11.42
CA PRO A 307 -9.57 -0.40 12.05
C PRO A 307 -10.50 0.62 11.39
N ASP A 308 -11.06 1.51 12.20
CA ASP A 308 -11.69 2.73 11.73
C ASP A 308 -10.64 3.79 11.33
N ALA A 309 -11.09 4.99 10.99
CA ALA A 309 -10.21 6.08 10.55
C ALA A 309 -9.13 6.43 11.60
N ASP A 310 -9.48 6.45 12.88
CA ASP A 310 -8.53 6.76 13.96
C ASP A 310 -7.59 5.59 14.24
N GLY A 311 -8.08 4.35 14.12
CA GLY A 311 -7.28 3.14 14.17
C GLY A 311 -6.22 3.11 13.07
N TYR A 312 -6.56 3.47 11.84
CA TYR A 312 -5.58 3.57 10.74
C TYR A 312 -4.54 4.67 10.97
N LYS A 313 -4.94 5.83 11.51
CA LYS A 313 -3.98 6.90 11.88
C LYS A 313 -3.01 6.43 12.97
N LEU A 314 -3.52 5.73 13.98
CA LEU A 314 -2.70 5.15 15.04
C LEU A 314 -1.72 4.10 14.47
N MET A 315 -2.21 3.19 13.62
CA MET A 315 -1.38 2.21 12.94
C MET A 315 -0.24 2.86 12.15
N GLY A 316 -0.54 3.91 11.38
CA GLY A 316 0.45 4.63 10.58
C GLY A 316 1.61 5.14 11.44
N ARG A 317 1.30 5.83 12.54
CA ARG A 317 2.32 6.32 13.49
C ARG A 317 3.11 5.19 14.15
N LYS A 318 2.43 4.11 14.57
CA LYS A 318 3.10 2.96 15.21
C LYS A 318 3.98 2.19 14.24
N PHE A 319 3.56 1.98 12.99
CA PHE A 319 4.42 1.38 11.96
C PHE A 319 5.60 2.28 11.60
N ALA A 320 5.41 3.61 11.52
CA ALA A 320 6.53 4.52 11.30
C ALA A 320 7.57 4.41 12.43
N ALA A 321 7.13 4.37 13.68
CA ALA A 321 8.02 4.15 14.81
C ALA A 321 8.75 2.80 14.75
N ALA A 322 8.02 1.72 14.41
CA ALA A 322 8.57 0.37 14.28
C ALA A 322 9.56 0.24 13.12
N PHE A 323 9.36 0.96 12.01
CA PHE A 323 10.21 0.88 10.82
C PHE A 323 11.41 1.83 10.88
N LYS A 324 11.33 2.91 11.66
CA LYS A 324 12.40 3.92 11.78
C LYS A 324 13.81 3.37 12.01
N PRO A 325 14.03 2.30 12.79
CA PRO A 325 15.37 1.73 12.98
C PRO A 325 16.01 1.23 11.69
N TYR A 326 15.22 0.80 10.70
CA TYR A 326 15.73 0.22 9.44
C TYR A 326 16.15 1.28 8.42
N PHE A 327 15.86 2.57 8.67
CA PHE A 327 16.22 3.70 7.82
C PHE A 327 17.31 4.60 8.38
N LYS A 328 17.80 4.36 9.63
CA LYS A 328 18.90 5.14 10.19
C LYS A 328 20.19 4.90 9.38
N LYS A 329 20.89 6.00 9.06
CA LYS A 329 22.12 6.01 8.22
C LYS A 329 23.25 5.12 8.71
N ASP A 330 23.24 4.68 9.97
CA ASP A 330 24.33 3.93 10.60
C ASP A 330 24.26 2.40 10.37
N ASN A 331 23.19 1.91 9.71
CA ASN A 331 23.08 0.50 9.28
C ASN A 331 23.45 0.31 7.81
N VAL A 332 24.35 1.15 7.28
CA VAL A 332 25.04 0.82 6.03
C VAL A 332 26.02 -0.31 6.38
N PHE A 333 25.62 -1.53 6.09
CA PHE A 333 26.55 -2.64 6.00
C PHE A 333 27.60 -2.27 4.94
N SER A 334 28.69 -1.63 5.40
CA SER A 334 29.91 -1.48 4.61
C SER A 334 30.54 -2.86 4.47
N TYR A 335 30.46 -3.41 3.26
CA TYR A 335 31.30 -4.51 2.81
C TYR A 335 32.14 -4.05 1.63
#